data_8319e847833c5e4aefd5efd5b08a5d89
#
_entry.id   8319e847833c5e4aefd5efd5b08a5d89
#
_cell.length_a   1.000
_cell.length_b   1.000
_cell.length_c   1.000
_cell.angle_alpha   90.00
_cell.angle_beta   90.00
_cell.angle_gamma   90.00
#
_symmetry.space_group_name_H-M   'P 1'
#
loop_
_entity.id
_entity.type
_entity.pdbx_description
1 polymer ?
#
loop_
_entity_poly.entity_id
_entity_poly.type
_entity_poly.pdbx_seq_one_letter_code
_entity_poly.pdbx_strand_id
1 'polypeptide(L)'
;MAAKEIRFSEDARAKMVRGVNVLANAVKATLGPKGRNVVLEKSFGAPTITKDGVSVAKEIELADKFENMGAQMVKEVASKTSDVAGDGTTTATVLAQALIREGMKAVAAGMNPMDLKRGIDKAVSAAVGELKKQSKPCSDDKAIAQVGTISANSDSAIGDIIAEAMKKVGKEGVITVEEGSGLENSLDVVEGMQFDRGYLSPYFINNQQSMSAELDSPFILLHDKKISNVRDLLPVLEGVAKAGKPLLIVAEEVEGEALATLVVNTIRGIVKVCAVKAPGFGDRRKAMLEDMAVLTGGTVISEEVGLSLEKATIKDLGTAKKIQISKENSTIIDGAGDKKAIEARIKQIKAQIEETTSDYDREKLQERVAKLAGGVAVIKVGASTEIEMKEKKARVEDALHATRAAVEEGVVAGGGVALVRALAGIAALKGDNEDQNHGIVIAKRAMEAPLREIVANAGEEPSVVLNKVAEGQGNFGYNAANGTYGDMVEFGILDPTKVTRTALQNAASIAGLMITTEAMVAEAPKKEAPAAGHGHDHGGGMGGMDF
;
A
#
# COMPACT_ATOMS: atom_id res chain seq x y z
N MET A 1 13.19 -14.03 31.08
CA MET A 1 13.35 -13.97 29.61
C MET A 1 13.32 -15.40 29.07
N ALA A 2 12.66 -15.66 27.94
CA ALA A 2 12.69 -16.97 27.30
C ALA A 2 14.12 -17.26 26.78
N ALA A 3 14.55 -18.53 26.86
CA ALA A 3 15.81 -18.97 26.29
C ALA A 3 15.85 -18.67 24.78
N LYS A 4 17.05 -18.36 24.27
CA LYS A 4 17.24 -18.07 22.83
C LYS A 4 18.00 -19.22 22.17
N GLU A 5 17.62 -19.56 20.95
CA GLU A 5 18.37 -20.41 20.03
C GLU A 5 19.09 -19.50 19.05
N ILE A 6 20.38 -19.77 18.82
CA ILE A 6 21.22 -18.96 17.94
C ILE A 6 21.77 -19.87 16.85
N ARG A 7 21.68 -19.43 15.60
CA ARG A 7 22.29 -20.06 14.42
C ARG A 7 23.32 -19.13 13.82
N PHE A 8 24.40 -19.68 13.33
CA PHE A 8 25.54 -18.93 12.78
C PHE A 8 25.88 -19.39 11.37
N SER A 9 26.55 -18.50 10.66
CA SER A 9 27.25 -18.76 9.41
C SER A 9 26.38 -19.48 8.37
N GLU A 10 26.83 -20.62 7.85
CA GLU A 10 26.17 -21.35 6.76
C GLU A 10 24.78 -21.90 7.19
N ASP A 11 24.63 -22.40 8.40
CA ASP A 11 23.33 -22.92 8.87
C ASP A 11 22.27 -21.82 8.94
N ALA A 12 22.64 -20.61 9.45
CA ALA A 12 21.78 -19.46 9.47
C ALA A 12 21.39 -19.03 8.06
N ARG A 13 22.36 -18.92 7.15
CA ARG A 13 22.15 -18.52 5.74
C ARG A 13 21.27 -19.52 4.98
N ALA A 14 21.51 -20.81 5.16
CA ALA A 14 20.73 -21.86 4.50
C ALA A 14 19.24 -21.84 4.91
N LYS A 15 18.97 -21.63 6.21
CA LYS A 15 17.60 -21.48 6.73
C LYS A 15 16.93 -20.25 6.16
N MET A 16 17.63 -19.13 6.18
CA MET A 16 17.14 -17.84 5.64
C MET A 16 16.77 -17.95 4.17
N VAL A 17 17.65 -18.52 3.31
CA VAL A 17 17.42 -18.70 1.88
C VAL A 17 16.24 -19.63 1.61
N ARG A 18 16.02 -20.67 2.44
CA ARG A 18 14.83 -21.53 2.31
C ARG A 18 13.55 -20.74 2.52
N GLY A 19 13.48 -19.94 3.58
CA GLY A 19 12.32 -19.08 3.86
C GLY A 19 12.05 -18.10 2.71
N VAL A 20 13.10 -17.43 2.21
CA VAL A 20 13.01 -16.54 1.03
C VAL A 20 12.42 -17.29 -0.17
N ASN A 21 12.93 -18.48 -0.46
CA ASN A 21 12.48 -19.23 -1.63
C ASN A 21 11.02 -19.71 -1.50
N VAL A 22 10.59 -20.13 -0.33
CA VAL A 22 9.19 -20.54 -0.10
C VAL A 22 8.25 -19.39 -0.40
N LEU A 23 8.48 -18.21 0.21
CA LEU A 23 7.64 -17.05 -0.02
C LEU A 23 7.72 -16.57 -1.48
N ALA A 24 8.91 -16.34 -1.99
CA ALA A 24 9.08 -15.79 -3.33
C ALA A 24 8.53 -16.72 -4.43
N ASN A 25 8.63 -18.04 -4.28
CA ASN A 25 8.09 -18.98 -5.26
C ASN A 25 6.54 -18.97 -5.28
N ALA A 26 5.89 -18.73 -4.15
CA ALA A 26 4.44 -18.56 -4.11
C ALA A 26 4.02 -17.25 -4.79
N VAL A 27 4.72 -16.14 -4.48
CA VAL A 27 4.41 -14.81 -5.03
C VAL A 27 4.69 -14.72 -6.53
N LYS A 28 5.85 -15.20 -7.01
CA LYS A 28 6.28 -15.04 -8.41
C LYS A 28 5.40 -15.76 -9.42
N ALA A 29 4.64 -16.78 -8.99
CA ALA A 29 3.68 -17.49 -9.85
C ALA A 29 2.58 -16.57 -10.40
N THR A 30 2.37 -15.40 -9.78
CA THR A 30 1.37 -14.42 -10.20
C THR A 30 1.87 -13.43 -11.24
N LEU A 31 3.20 -13.39 -11.52
CA LEU A 31 3.84 -12.35 -12.34
C LEU A 31 3.50 -12.49 -13.83
N GLY A 32 3.16 -11.36 -14.44
CA GLY A 32 2.97 -11.22 -15.88
C GLY A 32 1.58 -11.63 -16.38
N PRO A 33 1.31 -11.47 -17.70
CA PRO A 33 -0.02 -11.67 -18.28
C PRO A 33 -0.51 -13.12 -18.19
N LYS A 34 0.40 -14.10 -18.14
CA LYS A 34 0.09 -15.51 -17.94
C LYS A 34 0.38 -15.99 -16.51
N GLY A 35 0.55 -15.05 -15.57
CA GLY A 35 0.60 -15.35 -14.14
C GLY A 35 -0.70 -15.99 -13.65
N ARG A 36 -0.58 -16.86 -12.64
CA ARG A 36 -1.70 -17.66 -12.11
C ARG A 36 -2.14 -17.17 -10.73
N ASN A 37 -3.37 -17.48 -10.38
CA ASN A 37 -3.92 -17.19 -9.07
C ASN A 37 -3.27 -18.06 -7.98
N VAL A 38 -3.20 -17.49 -6.78
CA VAL A 38 -2.89 -18.20 -5.53
C VAL A 38 -4.14 -18.28 -4.70
N VAL A 39 -4.39 -19.44 -4.08
CA VAL A 39 -5.53 -19.65 -3.16
C VAL A 39 -5.00 -19.52 -1.74
N LEU A 40 -5.63 -18.67 -0.95
CA LEU A 40 -5.28 -18.38 0.44
C LEU A 40 -6.37 -18.90 1.36
N GLU A 41 -6.02 -19.72 2.33
CA GLU A 41 -6.92 -20.15 3.39
C GLU A 41 -7.31 -18.96 4.28
N LYS A 42 -8.55 -18.96 4.75
CA LYS A 42 -9.03 -18.01 5.76
C LYS A 42 -9.48 -18.77 6.99
N SER A 43 -9.19 -18.23 8.16
CA SER A 43 -9.63 -18.82 9.44
C SER A 43 -11.14 -18.94 9.54
N PHE A 44 -11.88 -18.06 8.85
CA PHE A 44 -13.33 -18.06 8.75
C PHE A 44 -13.76 -17.66 7.34
N GLY A 45 -14.77 -18.35 6.80
CA GLY A 45 -15.32 -18.09 5.47
C GLY A 45 -14.66 -18.88 4.35
N ALA A 46 -14.92 -18.48 3.10
CA ALA A 46 -14.35 -19.12 1.91
C ALA A 46 -12.89 -18.71 1.69
N PRO A 47 -12.07 -19.59 1.08
CA PRO A 47 -10.71 -19.22 0.66
C PRO A 47 -10.72 -18.00 -0.26
N THR A 48 -9.69 -17.16 -0.15
CA THR A 48 -9.49 -16.03 -1.05
C THR A 48 -8.64 -16.44 -2.24
N ILE A 49 -9.01 -16.02 -3.43
CA ILE A 49 -8.25 -16.20 -4.66
C ILE A 49 -7.69 -14.84 -5.07
N THR A 50 -6.39 -14.77 -5.29
CA THR A 50 -5.73 -13.49 -5.62
C THR A 50 -4.55 -13.68 -6.55
N LYS A 51 -4.21 -12.63 -7.32
CA LYS A 51 -2.95 -12.45 -8.03
C LYS A 51 -2.07 -11.37 -7.41
N ASP A 52 -2.57 -10.65 -6.41
CA ASP A 52 -1.80 -9.61 -5.73
C ASP A 52 -0.66 -10.21 -4.90
N GLY A 53 0.57 -9.83 -5.24
CA GLY A 53 1.78 -10.35 -4.61
C GLY A 53 1.91 -9.99 -3.14
N VAL A 54 1.45 -8.81 -2.71
CA VAL A 54 1.53 -8.41 -1.30
C VAL A 54 0.53 -9.18 -0.44
N SER A 55 -0.66 -9.44 -0.94
CA SER A 55 -1.66 -10.27 -0.27
C SER A 55 -1.16 -11.70 -0.07
N VAL A 56 -0.54 -12.29 -1.11
CA VAL A 56 0.09 -13.61 -0.99
C VAL A 56 1.23 -13.58 0.04
N ALA A 57 2.11 -12.60 -0.02
CA ALA A 57 3.24 -12.49 0.89
C ALA A 57 2.81 -12.33 2.36
N LYS A 58 1.74 -11.56 2.63
CA LYS A 58 1.23 -11.32 3.99
C LYS A 58 0.71 -12.58 4.67
N GLU A 59 0.14 -13.52 3.95
CA GLU A 59 -0.44 -14.75 4.50
C GLU A 59 0.61 -15.86 4.75
N ILE A 60 1.85 -15.71 4.23
CA ILE A 60 2.87 -16.75 4.39
C ILE A 60 3.55 -16.59 5.74
N GLU A 61 3.40 -17.64 6.56
CA GLU A 61 4.08 -17.85 7.82
C GLU A 61 4.60 -19.29 7.90
N LEU A 62 5.87 -19.46 8.30
CA LEU A 62 6.53 -20.76 8.30
C LEU A 62 6.72 -21.27 9.73
N ALA A 63 6.55 -22.57 9.92
CA ALA A 63 6.67 -23.21 11.22
C ALA A 63 8.10 -23.15 11.80
N ASP A 64 9.13 -23.27 10.95
CA ASP A 64 10.52 -23.08 11.39
C ASP A 64 10.81 -21.58 11.53
N LYS A 65 11.13 -21.16 12.76
CA LYS A 65 11.35 -19.74 13.11
C LYS A 65 12.45 -19.07 12.30
N PHE A 66 13.52 -19.79 11.96
CA PHE A 66 14.64 -19.26 11.20
C PHE A 66 14.30 -19.13 9.71
N GLU A 67 13.60 -20.11 9.14
CA GLU A 67 13.06 -20.01 7.79
C GLU A 67 12.03 -18.88 7.71
N ASN A 68 11.17 -18.76 8.75
CA ASN A 68 10.18 -17.70 8.82
C ASN A 68 10.83 -16.30 8.85
N MET A 69 11.95 -16.11 9.55
CA MET A 69 12.68 -14.82 9.49
C MET A 69 13.09 -14.47 8.05
N GLY A 70 13.57 -15.45 7.26
CA GLY A 70 13.89 -15.23 5.85
C GLY A 70 12.66 -14.85 5.02
N ALA A 71 11.53 -15.51 5.24
CA ALA A 71 10.27 -15.17 4.60
C ALA A 71 9.78 -13.77 4.99
N GLN A 72 9.84 -13.41 6.29
CA GLN A 72 9.42 -12.10 6.77
C GLN A 72 10.26 -10.94 6.20
N MET A 73 11.56 -11.13 5.96
CA MET A 73 12.40 -10.12 5.31
C MET A 73 11.95 -9.84 3.87
N VAL A 74 11.57 -10.85 3.10
CA VAL A 74 11.03 -10.65 1.74
C VAL A 74 9.59 -10.12 1.78
N LYS A 75 8.80 -10.50 2.76
CA LYS A 75 7.49 -9.90 3.01
C LYS A 75 7.58 -8.38 3.24
N GLU A 76 8.63 -7.93 3.96
CA GLU A 76 8.90 -6.50 4.16
C GLU A 76 9.22 -5.79 2.83
N VAL A 77 9.96 -6.45 1.90
CA VAL A 77 10.19 -5.90 0.54
C VAL A 77 8.88 -5.64 -0.19
N ALA A 78 7.98 -6.64 -0.20
CA ALA A 78 6.68 -6.52 -0.86
C ALA A 78 5.83 -5.43 -0.21
N SER A 79 5.71 -5.42 1.13
CA SER A 79 4.93 -4.44 1.87
C SER A 79 5.44 -3.03 1.67
N LYS A 80 6.76 -2.81 1.77
CA LYS A 80 7.36 -1.49 1.58
C LYS A 80 7.22 -0.96 0.16
N THR A 81 7.24 -1.86 -0.83
CA THR A 81 7.02 -1.48 -2.23
C THR A 81 5.57 -1.07 -2.45
N SER A 82 4.61 -1.80 -1.88
CA SER A 82 3.20 -1.41 -1.87
C SER A 82 2.98 -0.04 -1.21
N ASP A 83 3.58 0.20 -0.03
CA ASP A 83 3.43 1.47 0.70
C ASP A 83 3.93 2.69 -0.10
N VAL A 84 5.03 2.55 -0.85
CA VAL A 84 5.68 3.67 -1.56
C VAL A 84 5.16 3.87 -2.97
N ALA A 85 4.93 2.77 -3.69
CA ALA A 85 4.58 2.80 -5.12
C ALA A 85 3.18 2.26 -5.42
N GLY A 86 2.55 1.57 -4.47
CA GLY A 86 1.21 0.99 -4.57
C GLY A 86 1.10 -0.23 -5.48
N ASP A 87 2.16 -0.55 -6.22
CA ASP A 87 2.24 -1.68 -7.16
C ASP A 87 3.69 -2.21 -7.22
N GLY A 88 3.94 -3.27 -8.02
CA GLY A 88 5.27 -3.84 -8.24
C GLY A 88 5.76 -4.78 -7.14
N THR A 89 4.90 -5.22 -6.26
CA THR A 89 5.21 -6.08 -5.11
C THR A 89 5.78 -7.43 -5.54
N THR A 90 5.24 -8.03 -6.59
CA THR A 90 5.73 -9.29 -7.17
C THR A 90 7.10 -9.09 -7.83
N THR A 91 7.29 -8.01 -8.59
CA THR A 91 8.58 -7.67 -9.21
C THR A 91 9.66 -7.46 -8.15
N ALA A 92 9.35 -6.73 -7.07
CA ALA A 92 10.27 -6.52 -5.95
C ALA A 92 10.67 -7.83 -5.25
N THR A 93 9.72 -8.74 -5.06
CA THR A 93 9.94 -10.07 -4.48
C THR A 93 10.86 -10.92 -5.36
N VAL A 94 10.66 -10.92 -6.69
CA VAL A 94 11.51 -11.62 -7.66
C VAL A 94 12.93 -11.06 -7.65
N LEU A 95 13.08 -9.75 -7.67
CA LEU A 95 14.38 -9.07 -7.58
C LEU A 95 15.10 -9.40 -6.27
N ALA A 96 14.40 -9.37 -5.13
CA ALA A 96 14.96 -9.71 -3.84
C ALA A 96 15.44 -11.17 -3.79
N GLN A 97 14.63 -12.11 -4.26
CA GLN A 97 15.03 -13.52 -4.35
C GLN A 97 16.29 -13.69 -5.18
N ALA A 98 16.37 -13.05 -6.35
CA ALA A 98 17.51 -13.16 -7.24
C ALA A 98 18.79 -12.60 -6.59
N LEU A 99 18.71 -11.39 -6.00
CA LEU A 99 19.83 -10.77 -5.29
C LEU A 99 20.32 -11.62 -4.11
N ILE A 100 19.41 -12.12 -3.30
CA ILE A 100 19.75 -12.93 -2.12
C ILE A 100 20.38 -14.25 -2.54
N ARG A 101 19.81 -14.95 -3.51
CA ARG A 101 20.35 -16.24 -4.00
C ARG A 101 21.75 -16.11 -4.57
N GLU A 102 21.97 -15.13 -5.44
CA GLU A 102 23.30 -14.93 -6.05
C GLU A 102 24.29 -14.38 -5.03
N GLY A 103 23.85 -13.45 -4.14
CA GLY A 103 24.71 -12.93 -3.06
C GLY A 103 25.14 -14.01 -2.07
N MET A 104 24.23 -14.88 -1.63
CA MET A 104 24.54 -15.97 -0.70
C MET A 104 25.49 -17.01 -1.30
N LYS A 105 25.43 -17.26 -2.62
CA LYS A 105 26.42 -18.10 -3.31
C LYS A 105 27.82 -17.48 -3.26
N ALA A 106 27.92 -16.16 -3.46
CA ALA A 106 29.20 -15.45 -3.41
C ALA A 106 29.80 -15.46 -1.99
N VAL A 107 28.95 -15.25 -0.95
CA VAL A 107 29.38 -15.36 0.44
C VAL A 107 29.85 -16.77 0.80
N ALA A 108 29.16 -17.81 0.34
CA ALA A 108 29.55 -19.21 0.53
C ALA A 108 30.88 -19.52 -0.20
N ALA A 109 31.18 -18.81 -1.30
CA ALA A 109 32.46 -18.90 -1.99
C ALA A 109 33.60 -18.11 -1.31
N GLY A 110 33.35 -17.47 -0.17
CA GLY A 110 34.36 -16.76 0.64
C GLY A 110 34.54 -15.28 0.31
N MET A 111 33.66 -14.69 -0.52
CA MET A 111 33.71 -13.25 -0.81
C MET A 111 33.25 -12.41 0.38
N ASN A 112 33.78 -11.21 0.52
CA ASN A 112 33.43 -10.30 1.61
C ASN A 112 32.00 -9.76 1.45
N PRO A 113 31.06 -10.10 2.35
CA PRO A 113 29.66 -9.72 2.21
C PRO A 113 29.43 -8.21 2.25
N MET A 114 30.27 -7.45 2.98
CA MET A 114 30.16 -5.99 3.05
C MET A 114 30.56 -5.33 1.73
N ASP A 115 31.58 -5.86 1.04
CA ASP A 115 31.98 -5.35 -0.27
C ASP A 115 31.02 -5.79 -1.38
N LEU A 116 30.49 -7.01 -1.31
CA LEU A 116 29.39 -7.43 -2.18
C LEU A 116 28.20 -6.46 -2.08
N LYS A 117 27.78 -6.11 -0.86
CA LYS A 117 26.73 -5.12 -0.62
C LYS A 117 27.05 -3.76 -1.24
N ARG A 118 28.28 -3.24 -1.03
CA ARG A 118 28.69 -1.96 -1.62
C ARG A 118 28.62 -1.98 -3.15
N GLY A 119 29.02 -3.10 -3.76
CA GLY A 119 28.91 -3.30 -5.20
C GLY A 119 27.47 -3.33 -5.69
N ILE A 120 26.58 -4.02 -4.99
CA ILE A 120 25.13 -4.05 -5.29
C ILE A 120 24.55 -2.63 -5.17
N ASP A 121 24.80 -1.92 -4.07
CA ASP A 121 24.29 -0.56 -3.83
C ASP A 121 24.75 0.41 -4.95
N LYS A 122 26.02 0.32 -5.36
CA LYS A 122 26.59 1.13 -6.46
C LYS A 122 25.88 0.84 -7.79
N ALA A 123 25.66 -0.44 -8.11
CA ALA A 123 24.97 -0.84 -9.34
C ALA A 123 23.49 -0.41 -9.36
N VAL A 124 22.78 -0.58 -8.25
CA VAL A 124 21.37 -0.18 -8.11
C VAL A 124 21.21 1.33 -8.23
N SER A 125 22.06 2.12 -7.58
CA SER A 125 22.04 3.58 -7.69
C SER A 125 22.24 4.04 -9.13
N ALA A 126 23.19 3.45 -9.85
CA ALA A 126 23.44 3.74 -11.26
C ALA A 126 22.26 3.29 -12.15
N ALA A 127 21.70 2.09 -11.91
CA ALA A 127 20.54 1.58 -12.66
C ALA A 127 19.29 2.45 -12.48
N VAL A 128 19.03 2.95 -11.27
CA VAL A 128 17.94 3.92 -11.02
C VAL A 128 18.16 5.21 -11.83
N GLY A 129 19.39 5.68 -11.94
CA GLY A 129 19.73 6.80 -12.81
C GLY A 129 19.40 6.53 -14.29
N GLU A 130 19.70 5.32 -14.78
CA GLU A 130 19.36 4.92 -16.16
C GLU A 130 17.84 4.76 -16.37
N LEU A 131 17.10 4.22 -15.40
CA LEU A 131 15.64 4.13 -15.46
C LEU A 131 15.00 5.52 -15.56
N LYS A 132 15.51 6.50 -14.80
CA LYS A 132 15.04 7.89 -14.88
C LYS A 132 15.30 8.53 -16.25
N LYS A 133 16.43 8.21 -16.89
CA LYS A 133 16.73 8.69 -18.27
C LYS A 133 15.82 8.07 -19.32
N GLN A 134 15.38 6.83 -19.12
CA GLN A 134 14.45 6.12 -20.02
C GLN A 134 13.00 6.59 -19.84
N SER A 135 12.68 7.20 -18.71
CA SER A 135 11.32 7.60 -18.36
C SER A 135 10.76 8.64 -19.32
N LYS A 136 9.52 8.41 -19.76
CA LYS A 136 8.73 9.33 -20.56
C LYS A 136 7.53 9.84 -19.74
N PRO A 137 7.17 11.14 -19.83
CA PRO A 137 6.00 11.65 -19.12
C PRO A 137 4.72 10.89 -19.51
N CYS A 138 3.91 10.54 -18.52
CA CYS A 138 2.58 9.96 -18.71
C CYS A 138 1.53 11.06 -18.63
N SER A 139 1.22 11.69 -19.76
CA SER A 139 0.39 12.90 -19.78
C SER A 139 -0.92 12.75 -20.54
N ASP A 140 -1.08 11.76 -21.39
CA ASP A 140 -2.28 11.53 -22.18
C ASP A 140 -3.17 10.42 -21.59
N ASP A 141 -4.48 10.52 -21.84
CA ASP A 141 -5.48 9.57 -21.35
C ASP A 141 -5.20 8.15 -21.85
N LYS A 142 -4.61 8.01 -23.04
CA LYS A 142 -4.27 6.72 -23.64
C LYS A 142 -3.15 6.02 -22.85
N ALA A 143 -2.07 6.73 -22.50
CA ALA A 143 -0.99 6.16 -21.71
C ALA A 143 -1.48 5.77 -20.30
N ILE A 144 -2.34 6.59 -19.70
CA ILE A 144 -2.99 6.29 -18.40
C ILE A 144 -3.81 5.00 -18.50
N ALA A 145 -4.67 4.87 -19.52
CA ALA A 145 -5.46 3.67 -19.74
C ALA A 145 -4.59 2.43 -19.97
N GLN A 146 -3.49 2.55 -20.72
CA GLN A 146 -2.54 1.47 -20.97
C GLN A 146 -1.85 1.00 -19.69
N VAL A 147 -1.36 1.92 -18.86
CA VAL A 147 -0.78 1.57 -17.54
C VAL A 147 -1.81 0.86 -16.66
N GLY A 148 -3.03 1.42 -16.55
CA GLY A 148 -4.11 0.79 -15.80
C GLY A 148 -4.47 -0.61 -16.30
N THR A 149 -4.51 -0.80 -17.63
CA THR A 149 -4.76 -2.09 -18.28
C THR A 149 -3.68 -3.12 -17.91
N ILE A 150 -2.40 -2.73 -17.99
CA ILE A 150 -1.28 -3.65 -17.68
C ILE A 150 -1.30 -4.04 -16.21
N SER A 151 -1.43 -3.09 -15.30
CA SER A 151 -1.52 -3.36 -13.85
C SER A 151 -2.77 -4.19 -13.50
N ALA A 152 -3.87 -4.00 -14.23
CA ALA A 152 -5.10 -4.81 -14.10
C ALA A 152 -5.04 -6.17 -14.82
N ASN A 153 -3.86 -6.74 -15.07
CA ASN A 153 -3.69 -8.03 -15.75
C ASN A 153 -4.31 -8.07 -17.18
N SER A 154 -4.13 -7.00 -17.95
CA SER A 154 -4.64 -6.82 -19.31
C SER A 154 -6.16 -6.62 -19.42
N ASP A 155 -6.82 -6.18 -18.34
CA ASP A 155 -8.23 -5.80 -18.35
C ASP A 155 -8.37 -4.34 -18.79
N SER A 156 -8.70 -4.12 -20.07
CA SER A 156 -8.85 -2.77 -20.65
C SER A 156 -10.01 -1.99 -20.05
N ALA A 157 -11.08 -2.66 -19.60
CA ALA A 157 -12.23 -1.97 -18.99
C ALA A 157 -11.83 -1.27 -17.68
N ILE A 158 -10.90 -1.85 -16.93
CA ILE A 158 -10.34 -1.23 -15.72
C ILE A 158 -9.43 -0.05 -16.09
N GLY A 159 -8.58 -0.20 -17.11
CA GLY A 159 -7.72 0.90 -17.58
C GLY A 159 -8.54 2.10 -18.06
N ASP A 160 -9.57 1.86 -18.84
CA ASP A 160 -10.44 2.91 -19.42
C ASP A 160 -11.23 3.67 -18.33
N ILE A 161 -11.80 2.97 -17.35
CA ILE A 161 -12.57 3.61 -16.27
C ILE A 161 -11.66 4.47 -15.36
N ILE A 162 -10.40 4.07 -15.14
CA ILE A 162 -9.42 4.85 -14.38
C ILE A 162 -9.02 6.10 -15.16
N ALA A 163 -8.76 5.99 -16.46
CA ALA A 163 -8.45 7.13 -17.31
C ALA A 163 -9.63 8.14 -17.37
N GLU A 164 -10.87 7.63 -17.46
CA GLU A 164 -12.06 8.47 -17.39
C GLU A 164 -12.20 9.17 -16.03
N ALA A 165 -11.95 8.44 -14.93
CA ALA A 165 -11.97 9.03 -13.59
C ALA A 165 -10.93 10.15 -13.46
N MET A 166 -9.68 9.91 -13.87
CA MET A 166 -8.62 10.95 -13.86
C MET A 166 -8.94 12.15 -14.74
N LYS A 167 -9.61 11.93 -15.86
CA LYS A 167 -10.07 13.02 -16.73
C LYS A 167 -11.12 13.91 -16.06
N LYS A 168 -12.05 13.30 -15.30
CA LYS A 168 -13.14 14.02 -14.61
C LYS A 168 -12.66 14.83 -13.41
N VAL A 169 -11.79 14.26 -12.57
CA VAL A 169 -11.33 14.90 -11.33
C VAL A 169 -9.95 15.54 -11.44
N GLY A 170 -9.27 15.39 -12.58
CA GLY A 170 -7.89 15.84 -12.79
C GLY A 170 -6.86 14.81 -12.31
N LYS A 171 -5.61 14.99 -12.72
CA LYS A 171 -4.52 14.06 -12.46
C LYS A 171 -4.20 13.90 -10.96
N GLU A 172 -4.42 14.96 -10.20
CA GLU A 172 -4.25 14.99 -8.74
C GLU A 172 -5.56 14.81 -7.99
N GLY A 173 -6.65 14.56 -8.73
CA GLY A 173 -7.97 14.36 -8.16
C GLY A 173 -8.08 13.09 -7.34
N VAL A 174 -9.02 13.10 -6.42
CA VAL A 174 -9.27 11.95 -5.53
C VAL A 174 -10.13 10.94 -6.27
N ILE A 175 -9.63 9.69 -6.33
CA ILE A 175 -10.36 8.55 -6.88
C ILE A 175 -10.39 7.47 -5.79
N THR A 176 -11.57 6.96 -5.50
CA THR A 176 -11.80 5.86 -4.55
C THR A 176 -12.46 4.68 -5.25
N VAL A 177 -12.27 3.49 -4.68
CA VAL A 177 -12.83 2.24 -5.21
C VAL A 177 -13.77 1.66 -4.17
N GLU A 178 -15.01 1.41 -4.58
CA GLU A 178 -16.06 0.85 -3.71
C GLU A 178 -16.66 -0.41 -4.34
N GLU A 179 -17.30 -1.22 -3.50
CA GLU A 179 -18.09 -2.34 -3.96
C GLU A 179 -19.40 -1.82 -4.55
N GLY A 180 -19.68 -2.18 -5.78
CA GLY A 180 -20.95 -1.86 -6.46
C GLY A 180 -22.00 -2.91 -6.20
N SER A 181 -23.27 -2.56 -6.46
CA SER A 181 -24.39 -3.49 -6.36
C SER A 181 -24.74 -4.19 -7.69
N GLY A 182 -24.07 -3.80 -8.78
CA GLY A 182 -24.31 -4.32 -10.13
C GLY A 182 -23.25 -5.32 -10.59
N LEU A 183 -23.42 -5.83 -11.82
CA LEU A 183 -22.48 -6.74 -12.47
C LEU A 183 -21.35 -6.00 -13.19
N GLU A 184 -21.60 -4.75 -13.60
CA GLU A 184 -20.66 -3.92 -14.34
C GLU A 184 -20.04 -2.85 -13.45
N ASN A 185 -18.83 -2.42 -13.82
CA ASN A 185 -18.18 -1.30 -13.16
C ASN A 185 -18.90 0.00 -13.55
N SER A 186 -19.00 0.94 -12.62
CA SER A 186 -19.53 2.28 -12.87
C SER A 186 -18.68 3.35 -12.22
N LEU A 187 -18.76 4.57 -12.76
CA LEU A 187 -18.01 5.74 -12.29
C LEU A 187 -18.98 6.86 -11.92
N ASP A 188 -18.98 7.24 -10.65
CA ASP A 188 -19.69 8.40 -10.15
C ASP A 188 -18.68 9.50 -9.74
N VAL A 189 -19.06 10.77 -9.92
CA VAL A 189 -18.31 11.90 -9.36
C VAL A 189 -19.20 12.59 -8.35
N VAL A 190 -18.72 12.70 -7.13
CA VAL A 190 -19.48 13.24 -6.00
C VAL A 190 -18.71 14.37 -5.32
N GLU A 191 -19.42 15.20 -4.56
CA GLU A 191 -18.80 16.22 -3.72
C GLU A 191 -17.94 15.54 -2.65
N GLY A 192 -16.71 16.02 -2.47
CA GLY A 192 -15.82 15.41 -1.49
C GLY A 192 -14.42 16.03 -1.51
N MET A 193 -13.60 15.64 -0.56
CA MET A 193 -12.21 16.09 -0.50
C MET A 193 -11.32 15.08 0.25
N GLN A 194 -10.03 15.12 -0.06
CA GLN A 194 -9.01 14.40 0.69
C GLN A 194 -8.03 15.38 1.34
N PHE A 195 -7.55 15.02 2.52
CA PHE A 195 -6.49 15.75 3.22
C PHE A 195 -5.45 14.80 3.84
N ASP A 196 -4.21 15.30 3.97
CA ASP A 196 -3.03 14.52 4.34
C ASP A 196 -2.93 14.38 5.87
N ARG A 197 -3.88 13.67 6.46
CA ARG A 197 -3.85 13.26 7.88
C ARG A 197 -4.61 11.95 8.00
N GLY A 198 -3.97 10.96 8.59
CA GLY A 198 -4.57 9.65 8.85
C GLY A 198 -5.07 9.50 10.30
N TYR A 199 -5.46 8.30 10.64
CA TYR A 199 -5.97 7.98 11.98
C TYR A 199 -4.88 8.16 13.05
N LEU A 200 -5.28 8.67 14.22
CA LEU A 200 -4.38 8.87 15.38
C LEU A 200 -4.03 7.57 16.11
N SER A 201 -4.77 6.50 15.87
CA SER A 201 -4.52 5.20 16.48
C SER A 201 -4.87 4.06 15.51
N PRO A 202 -4.00 3.03 15.40
CA PRO A 202 -4.31 1.83 14.61
C PRO A 202 -5.54 1.06 15.11
N TYR A 203 -5.94 1.26 16.35
CA TYR A 203 -7.14 0.64 16.92
C TYR A 203 -8.46 1.14 16.33
N PHE A 204 -8.43 2.21 15.54
CA PHE A 204 -9.58 2.67 14.77
C PHE A 204 -9.81 1.90 13.47
N ILE A 205 -8.84 1.08 13.03
CA ILE A 205 -8.94 0.27 11.81
C ILE A 205 -10.06 -0.74 11.96
N ASN A 206 -10.98 -0.74 11.02
CA ASN A 206 -12.07 -1.71 10.93
C ASN A 206 -12.05 -2.52 9.62
N ASN A 207 -11.27 -2.07 8.64
CA ASN A 207 -10.94 -2.82 7.44
C ASN A 207 -9.46 -3.22 7.47
N GLN A 208 -9.19 -4.48 7.83
CA GLN A 208 -7.81 -4.98 7.93
C GLN A 208 -7.15 -5.23 6.57
N GLN A 209 -7.93 -5.43 5.53
CA GLN A 209 -7.39 -5.67 4.19
C GLN A 209 -6.75 -4.40 3.63
N SER A 210 -7.43 -3.27 3.72
CA SER A 210 -6.94 -1.95 3.31
C SER A 210 -6.19 -1.20 4.41
N MET A 211 -6.11 -1.75 5.64
CA MET A 211 -5.53 -1.08 6.82
C MET A 211 -6.13 0.31 7.04
N SER A 212 -7.44 0.44 6.86
CA SER A 212 -8.17 1.70 6.95
C SER A 212 -9.32 1.66 7.96
N ALA A 213 -9.73 2.84 8.40
CA ALA A 213 -11.00 3.04 9.09
C ALA A 213 -12.04 3.53 8.07
N GLU A 214 -13.15 2.79 7.92
CA GLU A 214 -14.25 3.13 7.03
C GLU A 214 -15.50 3.45 7.86
N LEU A 215 -16.06 4.63 7.65
CA LEU A 215 -17.22 5.12 8.37
C LEU A 215 -18.36 5.40 7.38
N ASP A 216 -19.45 4.64 7.48
CA ASP A 216 -20.63 4.79 6.63
C ASP A 216 -21.65 5.72 7.27
N SER A 217 -22.07 6.75 6.55
CA SER A 217 -23.00 7.80 7.00
C SER A 217 -22.62 8.45 8.34
N PRO A 218 -21.34 8.82 8.54
CA PRO A 218 -20.85 9.32 9.80
C PRO A 218 -21.32 10.74 10.11
N PHE A 219 -21.28 11.07 11.40
CA PHE A 219 -21.18 12.45 11.87
C PHE A 219 -19.71 12.91 11.84
N ILE A 220 -19.50 14.22 11.66
CA ILE A 220 -18.17 14.83 11.57
C ILE A 220 -18.11 15.99 12.55
N LEU A 221 -17.26 15.86 13.57
CA LEU A 221 -16.94 16.92 14.51
C LEU A 221 -15.69 17.65 14.02
N LEU A 222 -15.79 18.96 13.84
CA LEU A 222 -14.69 19.85 13.45
C LEU A 222 -14.37 20.78 14.62
N HIS A 223 -13.12 20.71 15.12
CA HIS A 223 -12.68 21.51 16.27
C HIS A 223 -11.31 22.14 16.01
N ASP A 224 -11.14 23.41 16.34
CA ASP A 224 -9.92 24.17 16.02
C ASP A 224 -8.81 24.03 17.08
N LYS A 225 -9.10 23.44 18.24
CA LYS A 225 -8.17 23.25 19.36
C LYS A 225 -7.88 21.76 19.62
N LYS A 226 -6.99 21.52 20.59
CA LYS A 226 -6.68 20.19 21.11
C LYS A 226 -7.80 19.66 22.00
N ILE A 227 -8.00 18.35 21.93
CA ILE A 227 -8.95 17.62 22.79
C ILE A 227 -8.14 16.62 23.63
N SER A 228 -8.00 16.91 24.91
CA SER A 228 -7.30 16.04 25.87
C SER A 228 -8.21 15.48 26.97
N ASN A 229 -9.32 16.17 27.26
CA ASN A 229 -10.28 15.79 28.29
C ASN A 229 -11.52 15.16 27.63
N VAL A 230 -11.84 13.93 27.98
CA VAL A 230 -13.02 13.21 27.44
C VAL A 230 -14.35 13.87 27.86
N ARG A 231 -14.38 14.57 28.98
CA ARG A 231 -15.62 15.22 29.51
C ARG A 231 -16.17 16.22 28.52
N ASP A 232 -15.31 16.94 27.81
CA ASP A 232 -15.70 17.96 26.84
C ASP A 232 -16.41 17.33 25.61
N LEU A 233 -16.13 16.04 25.32
CA LEU A 233 -16.75 15.28 24.25
C LEU A 233 -18.04 14.56 24.64
N LEU A 234 -18.35 14.44 25.94
CA LEU A 234 -19.48 13.62 26.41
C LEU A 234 -20.81 13.96 25.73
N PRO A 235 -21.22 15.25 25.58
CA PRO A 235 -22.51 15.59 24.96
C PRO A 235 -22.59 15.11 23.51
N VAL A 236 -21.49 15.25 22.76
CA VAL A 236 -21.38 14.78 21.37
C VAL A 236 -21.43 13.25 21.31
N LEU A 237 -20.63 12.57 22.14
CA LEU A 237 -20.55 11.09 22.16
C LEU A 237 -21.89 10.46 22.54
N GLU A 238 -22.60 11.01 23.54
CA GLU A 238 -23.93 10.54 23.91
C GLU A 238 -24.95 10.72 22.77
N GLY A 239 -24.92 11.88 22.11
CA GLY A 239 -25.77 12.17 20.96
C GLY A 239 -25.52 11.20 19.80
N VAL A 240 -24.26 10.95 19.47
CA VAL A 240 -23.82 10.03 18.42
C VAL A 240 -24.19 8.58 18.76
N ALA A 241 -23.96 8.15 20.00
CA ALA A 241 -24.33 6.80 20.47
C ALA A 241 -25.87 6.57 20.38
N LYS A 242 -26.66 7.56 20.77
CA LYS A 242 -28.13 7.50 20.65
C LYS A 242 -28.60 7.42 19.20
N ALA A 243 -27.87 8.10 18.29
CA ALA A 243 -28.18 8.09 16.85
C ALA A 243 -27.70 6.80 16.16
N GLY A 244 -26.82 6.00 16.79
CA GLY A 244 -26.28 4.76 16.25
C GLY A 244 -25.40 4.91 15.01
N LYS A 245 -24.85 6.13 14.79
CA LYS A 245 -23.99 6.44 13.63
C LYS A 245 -22.52 6.53 14.06
N PRO A 246 -21.58 6.27 13.12
CA PRO A 246 -20.16 6.53 13.37
C PRO A 246 -19.84 8.03 13.54
N LEU A 247 -18.69 8.31 14.13
CA LEU A 247 -18.20 9.67 14.33
C LEU A 247 -16.76 9.81 13.82
N LEU A 248 -16.51 10.79 12.96
CA LEU A 248 -15.17 11.30 12.69
C LEU A 248 -14.93 12.53 13.56
N ILE A 249 -13.79 12.58 14.25
CA ILE A 249 -13.32 13.76 14.97
C ILE A 249 -12.12 14.33 14.24
N VAL A 250 -12.21 15.58 13.79
CA VAL A 250 -11.12 16.34 13.18
C VAL A 250 -10.79 17.48 14.12
N ALA A 251 -9.65 17.42 14.79
CA ALA A 251 -9.23 18.43 15.76
C ALA A 251 -7.74 18.79 15.57
N GLU A 252 -7.28 19.89 16.19
CA GLU A 252 -5.83 20.18 16.19
C GLU A 252 -5.02 18.98 16.64
N GLU A 253 -5.45 18.34 17.72
CA GLU A 253 -4.92 17.09 18.25
C GLU A 253 -5.96 16.42 19.14
N VAL A 254 -5.97 15.07 19.17
CA VAL A 254 -6.71 14.33 20.18
C VAL A 254 -5.70 13.46 20.92
N GLU A 255 -5.55 13.72 22.23
CA GLU A 255 -4.47 13.11 23.02
C GLU A 255 -4.92 12.69 24.41
N GLY A 256 -4.04 12.02 25.17
CA GLY A 256 -4.25 11.70 26.57
C GLY A 256 -5.48 10.84 26.85
N GLU A 257 -6.26 11.26 27.87
CA GLU A 257 -7.46 10.53 28.32
C GLU A 257 -8.54 10.48 27.24
N ALA A 258 -8.70 11.55 26.45
CA ALA A 258 -9.69 11.58 25.38
C ALA A 258 -9.41 10.51 24.32
N LEU A 259 -8.18 10.43 23.80
CA LEU A 259 -7.81 9.41 22.81
C LEU A 259 -7.95 7.99 23.36
N ALA A 260 -7.46 7.75 24.58
CA ALA A 260 -7.54 6.44 25.21
C ALA A 260 -9.00 5.97 25.38
N THR A 261 -9.88 6.87 25.80
CA THR A 261 -11.30 6.57 25.97
C THR A 261 -11.99 6.28 24.63
N LEU A 262 -11.70 7.06 23.58
CA LEU A 262 -12.24 6.81 22.24
C LEU A 262 -11.83 5.44 21.71
N VAL A 263 -10.55 5.08 21.87
CA VAL A 263 -10.02 3.77 21.48
C VAL A 263 -10.74 2.63 22.22
N VAL A 264 -10.86 2.74 23.57
CA VAL A 264 -11.54 1.71 24.38
C VAL A 264 -13.00 1.54 23.97
N ASN A 265 -13.72 2.64 23.72
CA ASN A 265 -15.12 2.60 23.30
C ASN A 265 -15.29 2.00 21.91
N THR A 266 -14.35 2.27 20.99
CA THR A 266 -14.32 1.65 19.64
C THR A 266 -14.09 0.14 19.74
N ILE A 267 -13.09 -0.31 20.52
CA ILE A 267 -12.79 -1.74 20.72
C ILE A 267 -13.99 -2.47 21.35
N ARG A 268 -14.68 -1.83 22.29
CA ARG A 268 -15.89 -2.39 22.93
C ARG A 268 -17.14 -2.33 22.05
N GLY A 269 -17.06 -1.70 20.88
CA GLY A 269 -18.21 -1.54 19.99
C GLY A 269 -19.32 -0.62 20.50
N ILE A 270 -19.05 0.22 21.51
CA ILE A 270 -20.05 1.14 22.08
C ILE A 270 -20.32 2.29 21.12
N VAL A 271 -19.26 2.87 20.54
CA VAL A 271 -19.34 3.91 19.51
C VAL A 271 -18.26 3.64 18.47
N LYS A 272 -18.62 3.68 17.18
CA LYS A 272 -17.64 3.63 16.10
C LYS A 272 -17.07 5.02 15.90
N VAL A 273 -15.84 5.26 16.36
CA VAL A 273 -15.17 6.58 16.27
C VAL A 273 -13.84 6.43 15.57
N CYS A 274 -13.47 7.43 14.79
CA CYS A 274 -12.10 7.64 14.35
C CYS A 274 -11.71 9.10 14.63
N ALA A 275 -10.50 9.32 15.13
CA ALA A 275 -9.94 10.63 15.36
C ALA A 275 -8.75 10.87 14.45
N VAL A 276 -8.70 12.05 13.84
CA VAL A 276 -7.64 12.50 12.94
C VAL A 276 -7.20 13.90 13.31
N LYS A 277 -5.96 14.24 12.96
CA LYS A 277 -5.42 15.58 13.13
C LYS A 277 -5.91 16.49 12.01
N ALA A 278 -6.33 17.71 12.34
CA ALA A 278 -6.70 18.71 11.34
C ALA A 278 -5.48 19.09 10.48
N PRO A 279 -5.66 19.22 9.15
CA PRO A 279 -4.57 19.61 8.25
C PRO A 279 -4.20 21.09 8.41
N GLY A 280 -2.92 21.42 8.14
CA GLY A 280 -2.41 22.77 8.22
C GLY A 280 -2.07 23.24 9.66
N PHE A 281 -1.68 24.49 9.79
CA PHE A 281 -1.28 25.13 11.04
C PHE A 281 -1.85 26.56 11.10
N GLY A 282 -2.17 27.05 12.31
CA GLY A 282 -2.65 28.41 12.53
C GLY A 282 -3.89 28.74 11.70
N ASP A 283 -3.90 29.90 11.04
CA ASP A 283 -5.05 30.35 10.23
C ASP A 283 -5.37 29.44 9.04
N ARG A 284 -4.36 28.75 8.48
CA ARG A 284 -4.60 27.76 7.42
C ARG A 284 -5.40 26.57 7.91
N ARG A 285 -5.12 26.08 9.12
CA ARG A 285 -5.90 25.00 9.73
C ARG A 285 -7.35 25.41 9.91
N LYS A 286 -7.59 26.64 10.42
CA LYS A 286 -8.95 27.19 10.57
C LYS A 286 -9.66 27.27 9.22
N ALA A 287 -9.00 27.80 8.20
CA ALA A 287 -9.56 27.91 6.85
C ALA A 287 -9.89 26.55 6.24
N MET A 288 -9.06 25.51 6.48
CA MET A 288 -9.35 24.15 6.02
C MET A 288 -10.48 23.49 6.79
N LEU A 289 -10.60 23.73 8.10
CA LEU A 289 -11.75 23.26 8.88
C LEU A 289 -13.05 23.92 8.40
N GLU A 290 -13.02 25.21 8.05
CA GLU A 290 -14.18 25.89 7.44
C GLU A 290 -14.55 25.30 6.08
N ASP A 291 -13.54 24.96 5.24
CA ASP A 291 -13.78 24.31 3.95
C ASP A 291 -14.48 22.95 4.15
N MET A 292 -14.03 22.17 5.15
CA MET A 292 -14.69 20.92 5.54
C MET A 292 -16.10 21.14 6.07
N ALA A 293 -16.32 22.19 6.88
CA ALA A 293 -17.64 22.52 7.40
C ALA A 293 -18.63 22.84 6.27
N VAL A 294 -18.22 23.64 5.30
CA VAL A 294 -19.04 23.94 4.11
C VAL A 294 -19.33 22.68 3.30
N LEU A 295 -18.32 21.81 3.11
CA LEU A 295 -18.46 20.57 2.36
C LEU A 295 -19.41 19.58 3.01
N THR A 296 -19.43 19.52 4.34
CA THR A 296 -20.17 18.50 5.11
C THR A 296 -21.46 19.02 5.74
N GLY A 297 -21.73 20.33 5.59
CA GLY A 297 -22.89 20.97 6.19
C GLY A 297 -22.81 21.11 7.72
N GLY A 298 -21.60 21.01 8.28
CA GLY A 298 -21.34 21.15 9.72
C GLY A 298 -20.89 22.56 10.11
N THR A 299 -20.50 22.69 11.37
CA THR A 299 -19.97 23.93 11.94
C THR A 299 -18.64 23.66 12.63
N VAL A 300 -17.67 24.54 12.46
CA VAL A 300 -16.41 24.46 13.22
C VAL A 300 -16.68 24.91 14.66
N ILE A 301 -16.43 24.02 15.62
CA ILE A 301 -16.57 24.34 17.04
C ILE A 301 -15.31 25.11 17.46
N SER A 302 -15.45 26.42 17.65
CA SER A 302 -14.38 27.33 18.04
C SER A 302 -14.88 28.35 19.02
N GLU A 303 -14.10 28.64 20.05
CA GLU A 303 -14.42 29.69 21.04
C GLU A 303 -14.42 31.07 20.40
N GLU A 304 -13.69 31.29 19.31
CA GLU A 304 -13.68 32.58 18.59
C GLU A 304 -15.04 32.94 18.00
N VAL A 305 -15.83 31.91 17.62
CA VAL A 305 -17.22 32.11 17.17
C VAL A 305 -18.25 31.88 18.27
N GLY A 306 -17.80 31.77 19.52
CA GLY A 306 -18.68 31.62 20.70
C GLY A 306 -19.20 30.20 20.92
N LEU A 307 -18.64 29.19 20.24
CA LEU A 307 -19.01 27.80 20.40
C LEU A 307 -17.98 27.06 21.27
N SER A 308 -18.46 26.27 22.22
CA SER A 308 -17.62 25.41 23.05
C SER A 308 -17.96 23.92 22.83
N LEU A 309 -16.95 23.07 22.95
CA LEU A 309 -17.11 21.64 22.75
C LEU A 309 -18.13 21.01 23.72
N GLU A 310 -18.15 21.47 24.96
CA GLU A 310 -19.09 21.03 26.00
C GLU A 310 -20.56 21.30 25.67
N LYS A 311 -20.84 22.28 24.79
CA LYS A 311 -22.19 22.66 24.37
C LYS A 311 -22.53 22.17 22.98
N ALA A 312 -21.59 21.56 22.30
CA ALA A 312 -21.79 21.03 20.95
C ALA A 312 -22.84 19.92 20.95
N THR A 313 -23.67 19.92 19.94
CA THR A 313 -24.74 18.95 19.73
C THR A 313 -24.62 18.27 18.37
N ILE A 314 -25.38 17.21 18.13
CA ILE A 314 -25.40 16.54 16.82
C ILE A 314 -25.84 17.47 15.66
N LYS A 315 -26.49 18.60 15.94
CA LYS A 315 -26.90 19.58 14.93
C LYS A 315 -25.74 20.41 14.38
N ASP A 316 -24.67 20.51 15.18
CA ASP A 316 -23.46 21.27 14.81
C ASP A 316 -22.50 20.40 13.99
N LEU A 317 -22.73 19.07 13.95
CA LEU A 317 -21.89 18.11 13.26
C LEU A 317 -22.18 18.09 11.76
N GLY A 318 -21.11 18.01 10.97
CA GLY A 318 -21.22 17.70 9.56
C GLY A 318 -21.59 16.23 9.33
N THR A 319 -21.99 15.91 8.10
CA THR A 319 -22.29 14.54 7.68
C THR A 319 -21.74 14.27 6.26
N ALA A 320 -21.48 13.02 5.96
CA ALA A 320 -21.10 12.56 4.63
C ALA A 320 -21.70 11.16 4.39
N LYS A 321 -21.69 10.71 3.15
CA LYS A 321 -22.11 9.35 2.82
C LYS A 321 -21.11 8.31 3.32
N LYS A 322 -19.82 8.57 3.10
CA LYS A 322 -18.73 7.70 3.55
C LYS A 322 -17.47 8.50 3.87
N ILE A 323 -16.67 8.00 4.80
CA ILE A 323 -15.31 8.49 5.04
C ILE A 323 -14.37 7.30 5.07
N GLN A 324 -13.24 7.43 4.38
CA GLN A 324 -12.14 6.47 4.39
C GLN A 324 -10.89 7.13 4.98
N ILE A 325 -10.33 6.53 6.02
CA ILE A 325 -9.16 7.03 6.72
C ILE A 325 -8.06 5.96 6.67
N SER A 326 -6.98 6.26 5.98
CA SER A 326 -5.76 5.46 5.97
C SER A 326 -4.78 5.95 7.03
N LYS A 327 -3.58 5.41 7.04
CA LYS A 327 -2.48 5.87 7.91
C LYS A 327 -2.06 7.31 7.61
N GLU A 328 -2.14 7.73 6.35
CA GLU A 328 -1.60 9.01 5.87
C GLU A 328 -2.69 10.01 5.48
N ASN A 329 -3.85 9.53 5.03
CA ASN A 329 -4.88 10.35 4.40
C ASN A 329 -6.27 10.08 4.95
N SER A 330 -7.11 11.12 4.92
CA SER A 330 -8.56 11.03 5.16
C SER A 330 -9.33 11.56 3.97
N THR A 331 -10.28 10.78 3.46
CA THR A 331 -11.12 11.12 2.31
C THR A 331 -12.58 11.20 2.73
N ILE A 332 -13.20 12.35 2.55
CA ILE A 332 -14.64 12.60 2.72
C ILE A 332 -15.30 12.39 1.36
N ILE A 333 -16.28 11.51 1.29
CA ILE A 333 -16.97 11.13 0.06
C ILE A 333 -18.44 11.51 0.21
N ASP A 334 -18.95 12.30 -0.74
CA ASP A 334 -20.35 12.73 -0.81
C ASP A 334 -20.76 13.46 0.49
N GLY A 335 -20.10 14.60 0.74
CA GLY A 335 -20.43 15.48 1.84
C GLY A 335 -21.82 16.10 1.70
N ALA A 336 -22.54 16.27 2.81
CA ALA A 336 -23.92 16.74 2.80
C ALA A 336 -24.07 18.27 2.75
N GLY A 337 -22.99 19.00 2.42
CA GLY A 337 -23.01 20.45 2.28
C GLY A 337 -23.87 20.94 1.11
N ASP A 338 -24.40 22.15 1.20
CA ASP A 338 -25.15 22.76 0.11
C ASP A 338 -24.20 23.13 -1.05
N LYS A 339 -24.52 22.70 -2.26
CA LYS A 339 -23.72 22.97 -3.48
C LYS A 339 -23.50 24.46 -3.71
N LYS A 340 -24.50 25.30 -3.46
CA LYS A 340 -24.37 26.75 -3.61
C LYS A 340 -23.39 27.34 -2.60
N ALA A 341 -23.36 26.82 -1.38
CA ALA A 341 -22.41 27.23 -0.35
C ALA A 341 -20.98 26.81 -0.75
N ILE A 342 -20.80 25.59 -1.27
CA ILE A 342 -19.50 25.11 -1.79
C ILE A 342 -19.02 25.99 -2.94
N GLU A 343 -19.86 26.28 -3.93
CA GLU A 343 -19.54 27.16 -5.07
C GLU A 343 -19.18 28.58 -4.60
N ALA A 344 -19.92 29.13 -3.62
CA ALA A 344 -19.64 30.44 -3.04
C ALA A 344 -18.26 30.45 -2.34
N ARG A 345 -17.94 29.37 -1.59
CA ARG A 345 -16.63 29.21 -0.94
C ARG A 345 -15.50 29.14 -1.96
N ILE A 346 -15.65 28.38 -3.04
CA ILE A 346 -14.69 28.32 -4.14
C ILE A 346 -14.47 29.70 -4.76
N LYS A 347 -15.53 30.47 -5.02
CA LYS A 347 -15.42 31.84 -5.53
C LYS A 347 -14.66 32.77 -4.57
N GLN A 348 -14.93 32.67 -3.27
CA GLN A 348 -14.23 33.41 -2.24
C GLN A 348 -12.73 33.13 -2.25
N ILE A 349 -12.32 31.84 -2.31
CA ILE A 349 -10.91 31.47 -2.32
C ILE A 349 -10.24 31.94 -3.63
N LYS A 350 -10.94 31.86 -4.77
CA LYS A 350 -10.42 32.38 -6.07
C LYS A 350 -10.17 33.90 -6.01
N ALA A 351 -11.04 34.68 -5.37
CA ALA A 351 -10.81 36.12 -5.17
C ALA A 351 -9.54 36.34 -4.31
N GLN A 352 -9.34 35.58 -3.25
CA GLN A 352 -8.12 35.65 -2.43
C GLN A 352 -6.85 35.32 -3.22
N ILE A 353 -6.91 34.41 -4.22
CA ILE A 353 -5.78 34.10 -5.13
C ILE A 353 -5.38 35.31 -5.95
N GLU A 354 -6.36 36.10 -6.42
CA GLU A 354 -6.12 37.31 -7.19
C GLU A 354 -5.56 38.46 -6.35
N GLU A 355 -5.95 38.53 -5.09
CA GLU A 355 -5.54 39.60 -4.17
C GLU A 355 -4.16 39.34 -3.53
N THR A 356 -3.73 38.08 -3.40
CA THR A 356 -2.47 37.75 -2.72
C THR A 356 -1.25 38.11 -3.55
N THR A 357 -0.26 38.72 -2.90
CA THR A 357 1.05 39.04 -3.48
C THR A 357 2.11 37.96 -3.22
N SER A 358 1.83 37.00 -2.34
CA SER A 358 2.73 35.91 -1.97
C SER A 358 2.51 34.72 -2.92
N ASP A 359 3.55 34.30 -3.62
CA ASP A 359 3.49 33.12 -4.49
C ASP A 359 3.21 31.83 -3.69
N TYR A 360 3.74 31.73 -2.46
CA TYR A 360 3.49 30.61 -1.57
C TYR A 360 2.01 30.57 -1.10
N ASP A 361 1.42 31.71 -0.73
CA ASP A 361 0.01 31.74 -0.32
C ASP A 361 -0.90 31.49 -1.52
N ARG A 362 -0.52 31.99 -2.69
CA ARG A 362 -1.23 31.69 -3.95
C ARG A 362 -1.28 30.20 -4.23
N GLU A 363 -0.15 29.51 -4.13
CA GLU A 363 -0.08 28.05 -4.29
C GLU A 363 -0.99 27.32 -3.29
N LYS A 364 -0.97 27.69 -2.00
CA LYS A 364 -1.80 27.07 -0.98
C LYS A 364 -3.30 27.35 -1.13
N LEU A 365 -3.67 28.50 -1.63
CA LEU A 365 -5.05 28.81 -2.00
C LEU A 365 -5.50 28.01 -3.23
N GLN A 366 -4.63 27.83 -4.21
CA GLN A 366 -4.90 26.98 -5.38
C GLN A 366 -5.13 25.52 -4.99
N GLU A 367 -4.31 24.97 -4.07
CA GLU A 367 -4.51 23.63 -3.52
C GLU A 367 -5.90 23.49 -2.86
N ARG A 368 -6.34 24.48 -2.09
CA ARG A 368 -7.68 24.46 -1.45
C ARG A 368 -8.81 24.48 -2.48
N VAL A 369 -8.68 25.32 -3.54
CA VAL A 369 -9.66 25.33 -4.63
C VAL A 369 -9.70 23.96 -5.32
N ALA A 370 -8.55 23.38 -5.64
CA ALA A 370 -8.48 22.07 -6.28
C ALA A 370 -9.15 20.97 -5.43
N LYS A 371 -8.93 20.98 -4.10
CA LYS A 371 -9.55 20.02 -3.17
C LYS A 371 -11.07 20.17 -3.07
N LEU A 372 -11.60 21.40 -3.10
CA LEU A 372 -13.04 21.66 -3.02
C LEU A 372 -13.77 21.48 -4.36
N ALA A 373 -13.13 21.92 -5.48
CA ALA A 373 -13.76 21.92 -6.80
C ALA A 373 -13.63 20.59 -7.54
N GLY A 374 -12.61 19.78 -7.22
CA GLY A 374 -12.31 18.53 -7.91
C GLY A 374 -13.31 17.41 -7.61
N GLY A 375 -13.92 17.43 -6.46
CA GLY A 375 -14.77 16.33 -6.00
C GLY A 375 -13.98 15.02 -5.78
N VAL A 376 -14.72 13.92 -5.66
CA VAL A 376 -14.20 12.56 -5.55
C VAL A 376 -14.82 11.70 -6.65
N ALA A 377 -13.97 11.07 -7.48
CA ALA A 377 -14.42 10.03 -8.39
C ALA A 377 -14.53 8.70 -7.64
N VAL A 378 -15.70 8.08 -7.68
CA VAL A 378 -15.98 6.79 -7.02
C VAL A 378 -16.13 5.73 -8.10
N ILE A 379 -15.15 4.83 -8.22
CA ILE A 379 -15.23 3.65 -9.07
C ILE A 379 -15.96 2.57 -8.29
N LYS A 380 -17.16 2.20 -8.73
CA LYS A 380 -17.93 1.10 -8.16
C LYS A 380 -17.66 -0.16 -8.95
N VAL A 381 -17.09 -1.15 -8.29
CA VAL A 381 -16.74 -2.44 -8.92
C VAL A 381 -17.95 -3.36 -8.93
N GLY A 382 -18.28 -3.90 -10.11
CA GLY A 382 -19.35 -4.87 -10.28
C GLY A 382 -18.83 -6.30 -10.43
N ALA A 383 -19.49 -7.28 -9.80
CA ALA A 383 -19.17 -8.69 -9.91
C ALA A 383 -20.37 -9.58 -9.57
N SER A 384 -20.29 -10.87 -9.97
CA SER A 384 -21.36 -11.84 -9.72
C SER A 384 -21.31 -12.46 -8.33
N THR A 385 -20.13 -12.51 -7.71
CA THR A 385 -19.92 -13.11 -6.39
C THR A 385 -19.05 -12.22 -5.51
N GLU A 386 -19.18 -12.38 -4.19
CA GLU A 386 -18.36 -11.63 -3.22
C GLU A 386 -16.86 -11.90 -3.38
N ILE A 387 -16.47 -13.13 -3.74
CA ILE A 387 -15.06 -13.50 -3.96
C ILE A 387 -14.52 -12.78 -5.20
N GLU A 388 -15.26 -12.78 -6.31
CA GLU A 388 -14.91 -12.06 -7.52
C GLU A 388 -14.87 -10.55 -7.29
N MET A 389 -15.82 -10.02 -6.50
CA MET A 389 -15.88 -8.61 -6.13
C MET A 389 -14.61 -8.16 -5.43
N LYS A 390 -14.16 -8.90 -4.41
CA LYS A 390 -12.95 -8.59 -3.64
C LYS A 390 -11.69 -8.67 -4.51
N GLU A 391 -11.58 -9.69 -5.36
CA GLU A 391 -10.45 -9.82 -6.30
C GLU A 391 -10.41 -8.64 -7.28
N LYS A 392 -11.55 -8.33 -7.90
CA LYS A 392 -11.64 -7.27 -8.89
C LYS A 392 -11.43 -5.88 -8.28
N LYS A 393 -11.92 -5.65 -7.06
CA LYS A 393 -11.67 -4.42 -6.31
C LYS A 393 -10.17 -4.22 -6.05
N ALA A 394 -9.48 -5.24 -5.53
CA ALA A 394 -8.03 -5.17 -5.30
C ALA A 394 -7.27 -4.86 -6.60
N ARG A 395 -7.64 -5.48 -7.71
CA ARG A 395 -7.04 -5.25 -9.03
C ARG A 395 -7.28 -3.82 -9.55
N VAL A 396 -8.45 -3.24 -9.30
CA VAL A 396 -8.74 -1.83 -9.63
C VAL A 396 -7.91 -0.89 -8.74
N GLU A 397 -7.77 -1.20 -7.46
CA GLU A 397 -6.93 -0.43 -6.52
C GLU A 397 -5.45 -0.44 -6.95
N ASP A 398 -4.89 -1.59 -7.30
CA ASP A 398 -3.52 -1.72 -7.81
C ASP A 398 -3.32 -0.91 -9.11
N ALA A 399 -4.26 -1.03 -10.05
CA ALA A 399 -4.22 -0.28 -11.30
C ALA A 399 -4.31 1.24 -11.09
N LEU A 400 -5.10 1.69 -10.12
CA LEU A 400 -5.18 3.10 -9.73
C LEU A 400 -3.86 3.60 -9.14
N HIS A 401 -3.21 2.82 -8.27
CA HIS A 401 -1.91 3.16 -7.72
C HIS A 401 -0.83 3.21 -8.78
N ALA A 402 -0.79 2.25 -9.70
CA ALA A 402 0.14 2.22 -10.82
C ALA A 402 -0.04 3.45 -11.75
N THR A 403 -1.28 3.83 -12.06
CA THR A 403 -1.55 5.02 -12.89
C THR A 403 -1.12 6.32 -12.20
N ARG A 404 -1.33 6.45 -10.89
CA ARG A 404 -0.82 7.60 -10.11
C ARG A 404 0.71 7.65 -10.14
N ALA A 405 1.38 6.52 -9.90
CA ALA A 405 2.83 6.42 -9.98
C ALA A 405 3.38 6.80 -11.37
N ALA A 406 2.66 6.43 -12.43
CA ALA A 406 3.00 6.78 -13.81
C ALA A 406 2.83 8.28 -14.10
N VAL A 407 1.79 8.91 -13.60
CA VAL A 407 1.58 10.35 -13.72
C VAL A 407 2.66 11.13 -12.97
N GLU A 408 3.11 10.63 -11.80
CA GLU A 408 4.10 11.28 -10.94
C GLU A 408 5.52 11.23 -11.51
N GLU A 409 6.00 10.07 -11.95
CA GLU A 409 7.40 9.89 -12.38
C GLU A 409 7.55 9.42 -13.84
N GLY A 410 6.46 9.35 -14.60
CA GLY A 410 6.48 8.87 -15.97
C GLY A 410 6.49 7.35 -16.09
N VAL A 411 6.66 6.89 -17.34
CA VAL A 411 6.62 5.47 -17.72
C VAL A 411 7.86 5.04 -18.46
N VAL A 412 8.18 3.76 -18.36
CA VAL A 412 9.23 3.06 -19.10
C VAL A 412 8.63 1.87 -19.86
N ALA A 413 9.42 1.27 -20.76
CA ALA A 413 9.03 0.02 -21.42
C ALA A 413 8.80 -1.09 -20.37
N GLY A 414 7.61 -1.68 -20.37
CA GLY A 414 7.20 -2.69 -19.41
C GLY A 414 7.73 -4.09 -19.71
N GLY A 415 7.21 -5.08 -18.97
CA GLY A 415 7.59 -6.48 -19.14
C GLY A 415 9.02 -6.81 -18.74
N GLY A 416 9.63 -6.01 -17.87
CA GLY A 416 11.03 -6.15 -17.43
C GLY A 416 12.05 -5.58 -18.41
N VAL A 417 11.64 -5.03 -19.56
CA VAL A 417 12.53 -4.51 -20.61
C VAL A 417 13.36 -3.33 -20.12
N ALA A 418 12.78 -2.40 -19.37
CA ALA A 418 13.49 -1.23 -18.85
C ALA A 418 14.69 -1.60 -17.98
N LEU A 419 14.57 -2.63 -17.14
CA LEU A 419 15.68 -3.15 -16.34
C LEU A 419 16.79 -3.74 -17.21
N VAL A 420 16.44 -4.51 -18.27
CA VAL A 420 17.40 -5.05 -19.23
C VAL A 420 18.13 -3.93 -19.98
N ARG A 421 17.42 -2.87 -20.39
CA ARG A 421 18.04 -1.70 -21.04
C ARG A 421 18.96 -0.93 -20.11
N ALA A 422 18.63 -0.82 -18.81
CA ALA A 422 19.49 -0.19 -17.83
C ALA A 422 20.84 -0.90 -17.66
N LEU A 423 20.92 -2.21 -17.98
CA LEU A 423 22.20 -2.97 -17.95
C LEU A 423 23.26 -2.37 -18.86
N ALA A 424 22.89 -1.86 -20.04
CA ALA A 424 23.83 -1.22 -20.96
C ALA A 424 24.46 0.05 -20.35
N GLY A 425 23.68 0.87 -19.65
CA GLY A 425 24.16 2.08 -18.99
C GLY A 425 25.12 1.81 -17.81
N ILE A 426 25.05 0.63 -17.21
CA ILE A 426 25.93 0.22 -16.10
C ILE A 426 26.97 -0.83 -16.51
N ALA A 427 27.13 -1.11 -17.83
CA ALA A 427 28.03 -2.13 -18.32
C ALA A 427 29.49 -1.90 -17.91
N ALA A 428 29.96 -0.64 -17.99
CA ALA A 428 31.31 -0.21 -17.65
C ALA A 428 31.52 0.10 -16.17
N LEU A 429 30.49 -0.05 -15.32
CA LEU A 429 30.59 0.26 -13.89
C LEU A 429 31.56 -0.68 -13.18
N LYS A 430 32.47 -0.10 -12.38
CA LYS A 430 33.48 -0.84 -11.61
C LYS A 430 33.38 -0.48 -10.13
N GLY A 431 33.64 -1.46 -9.29
CA GLY A 431 33.87 -1.32 -7.85
C GLY A 431 35.31 -0.98 -7.54
N ASP A 432 35.60 -0.79 -6.27
CA ASP A 432 36.92 -0.44 -5.77
C ASP A 432 37.83 -1.68 -5.57
N ASN A 433 37.23 -2.87 -5.55
CA ASN A 433 37.88 -4.17 -5.45
C ASN A 433 37.10 -5.27 -6.18
N GLU A 434 37.62 -6.50 -6.18
CA GLU A 434 37.01 -7.65 -6.88
C GLU A 434 35.64 -8.04 -6.29
N ASP A 435 35.48 -8.03 -4.97
CA ASP A 435 34.23 -8.38 -4.30
C ASP A 435 33.12 -7.36 -4.63
N GLN A 436 33.45 -6.06 -4.69
CA GLN A 436 32.52 -5.04 -5.16
C GLN A 436 32.16 -5.21 -6.64
N ASN A 437 33.12 -5.58 -7.49
CA ASN A 437 32.86 -5.90 -8.88
C ASN A 437 31.89 -7.09 -9.00
N HIS A 438 32.06 -8.10 -8.16
CA HIS A 438 31.14 -9.24 -8.11
C HIS A 438 29.76 -8.84 -7.63
N GLY A 439 29.67 -7.94 -6.64
CA GLY A 439 28.39 -7.33 -6.20
C GLY A 439 27.65 -6.63 -7.35
N ILE A 440 28.39 -5.90 -8.21
CA ILE A 440 27.82 -5.28 -9.42
C ILE A 440 27.29 -6.35 -10.39
N VAL A 441 28.01 -7.45 -10.58
CA VAL A 441 27.57 -8.57 -11.43
C VAL A 441 26.31 -9.21 -10.87
N ILE A 442 26.22 -9.41 -9.55
CA ILE A 442 25.02 -9.95 -8.89
C ILE A 442 23.80 -9.05 -9.17
N ALA A 443 23.95 -7.72 -9.01
CA ALA A 443 22.88 -6.79 -9.29
C ALA A 443 22.42 -6.83 -10.77
N LYS A 444 23.38 -6.85 -11.71
CA LYS A 444 23.08 -6.98 -13.14
C LYS A 444 22.27 -8.25 -13.43
N ARG A 445 22.66 -9.38 -12.87
CA ARG A 445 21.98 -10.67 -13.06
C ARG A 445 20.59 -10.68 -12.45
N ALA A 446 20.42 -10.04 -11.28
CA ALA A 446 19.12 -9.92 -10.64
C ALA A 446 18.13 -9.05 -11.45
N MET A 447 18.61 -8.03 -12.14
CA MET A 447 17.78 -7.16 -12.99
C MET A 447 17.18 -7.89 -14.21
N GLU A 448 17.73 -9.03 -14.60
CA GLU A 448 17.15 -9.91 -15.63
C GLU A 448 15.97 -10.75 -15.10
N ALA A 449 15.90 -10.96 -13.79
CA ALA A 449 14.97 -11.92 -13.19
C ALA A 449 13.48 -11.62 -13.46
N PRO A 450 12.99 -10.37 -13.46
CA PRO A 450 11.59 -10.11 -13.78
C PRO A 450 11.18 -10.53 -15.18
N LEU A 451 11.98 -10.22 -16.21
CA LEU A 451 11.72 -10.69 -17.58
C LEU A 451 11.77 -12.21 -17.66
N ARG A 452 12.77 -12.84 -17.03
CA ARG A 452 12.90 -14.30 -17.01
C ARG A 452 11.68 -14.97 -16.38
N GLU A 453 11.14 -14.42 -15.30
CA GLU A 453 9.96 -15.00 -14.63
C GLU A 453 8.68 -14.80 -15.43
N ILE A 454 8.49 -13.63 -16.05
CA ILE A 454 7.35 -13.39 -16.96
C ILE A 454 7.34 -14.41 -18.12
N VAL A 455 8.50 -14.67 -18.70
CA VAL A 455 8.68 -15.63 -19.80
C VAL A 455 8.44 -17.06 -19.32
N ALA A 456 8.99 -17.45 -18.16
CA ALA A 456 8.79 -18.77 -17.56
C ALA A 456 7.30 -19.03 -17.26
N ASN A 457 6.59 -18.04 -16.72
CA ASN A 457 5.15 -18.14 -16.48
C ASN A 457 4.34 -18.22 -17.78
N ALA A 458 4.89 -17.71 -18.89
CA ALA A 458 4.30 -17.86 -20.22
C ALA A 458 4.54 -19.25 -20.85
N GLY A 459 5.41 -20.07 -20.25
CA GLY A 459 5.75 -21.40 -20.74
C GLY A 459 6.85 -21.42 -21.83
N GLU A 460 7.59 -20.30 -21.96
CA GLU A 460 8.67 -20.14 -22.92
C GLU A 460 10.05 -20.24 -22.23
N GLU A 461 11.12 -20.43 -23.05
CA GLU A 461 12.49 -20.52 -22.51
C GLU A 461 13.06 -19.12 -22.16
N PRO A 462 13.27 -18.80 -20.86
CA PRO A 462 13.66 -17.45 -20.44
C PRO A 462 14.99 -16.97 -21.02
N SER A 463 15.96 -17.86 -21.20
CA SER A 463 17.30 -17.50 -21.69
C SER A 463 17.29 -17.11 -23.17
N VAL A 464 16.47 -17.77 -23.99
CA VAL A 464 16.31 -17.46 -25.40
C VAL A 464 15.67 -16.10 -25.59
N VAL A 465 14.57 -15.85 -24.86
CA VAL A 465 13.84 -14.58 -24.95
C VAL A 465 14.69 -13.43 -24.43
N LEU A 466 15.38 -13.62 -23.28
CA LEU A 466 16.25 -12.59 -22.72
C LEU A 466 17.36 -12.18 -23.70
N ASN A 467 18.06 -13.14 -24.31
CA ASN A 467 19.11 -12.84 -25.26
C ASN A 467 18.58 -12.00 -26.44
N LYS A 468 17.44 -12.42 -27.02
CA LYS A 468 16.82 -11.68 -28.12
C LYS A 468 16.38 -10.27 -27.73
N VAL A 469 15.85 -10.11 -26.52
CA VAL A 469 15.51 -8.78 -25.98
C VAL A 469 16.77 -7.96 -25.73
N ALA A 470 17.84 -8.53 -25.18
CA ALA A 470 19.10 -7.83 -24.88
C ALA A 470 19.81 -7.33 -26.15
N GLU A 471 19.76 -8.09 -27.26
CA GLU A 471 20.29 -7.69 -28.58
C GLU A 471 19.50 -6.54 -29.21
N GLY A 472 18.21 -6.39 -28.84
CA GLY A 472 17.35 -5.33 -29.35
C GLY A 472 17.71 -3.96 -28.76
N GLN A 473 17.22 -2.89 -29.40
CA GLN A 473 17.44 -1.50 -29.01
C GLN A 473 16.15 -0.79 -28.61
N GLY A 474 16.25 0.33 -27.89
CA GLY A 474 15.11 1.13 -27.49
C GLY A 474 14.11 0.35 -26.65
N ASN A 475 12.84 0.38 -27.02
CA ASN A 475 11.76 -0.28 -26.31
C ASN A 475 11.48 -1.72 -26.81
N PHE A 476 12.34 -2.26 -27.68
CA PHE A 476 12.15 -3.61 -28.21
C PHE A 476 12.12 -4.66 -27.08
N GLY A 477 11.05 -5.45 -27.04
CA GLY A 477 10.81 -6.43 -25.99
C GLY A 477 9.97 -7.61 -26.47
N TYR A 478 9.49 -8.39 -25.49
CA TYR A 478 8.68 -9.58 -25.72
C TYR A 478 7.32 -9.44 -25.03
N ASN A 479 6.26 -9.50 -25.83
CA ASN A 479 4.89 -9.55 -25.33
C ASN A 479 4.51 -10.98 -24.96
N ALA A 480 4.59 -11.30 -23.68
CA ALA A 480 4.31 -12.63 -23.16
C ALA A 480 2.83 -13.07 -23.27
N ALA A 481 1.91 -12.13 -23.51
CA ALA A 481 0.50 -12.47 -23.70
C ALA A 481 0.25 -13.24 -25.00
N ASN A 482 0.92 -12.84 -26.09
CA ASN A 482 0.71 -13.39 -27.43
C ASN A 482 1.96 -13.98 -28.10
N GLY A 483 3.14 -13.92 -27.45
CA GLY A 483 4.39 -14.49 -27.96
C GLY A 483 5.09 -13.65 -29.02
N THR A 484 4.76 -12.36 -29.18
CA THR A 484 5.33 -11.50 -30.22
C THR A 484 6.44 -10.61 -29.69
N TYR A 485 7.36 -10.23 -30.58
CA TYR A 485 8.44 -9.27 -30.32
C TYR A 485 8.14 -7.93 -31.02
N GLY A 486 8.46 -6.82 -30.37
CA GLY A 486 8.27 -5.50 -30.94
C GLY A 486 8.52 -4.38 -29.93
N ASP A 487 8.13 -3.16 -30.27
CA ASP A 487 8.20 -2.02 -29.36
C ASP A 487 7.14 -2.15 -28.26
N MET A 488 7.58 -2.24 -27.01
CA MET A 488 6.69 -2.41 -25.86
C MET A 488 5.78 -1.20 -25.63
N VAL A 489 6.24 -0.01 -25.98
CA VAL A 489 5.45 1.22 -25.87
C VAL A 489 4.34 1.23 -26.92
N GLU A 490 4.64 0.82 -28.16
CA GLU A 490 3.61 0.67 -29.22
C GLU A 490 2.59 -0.41 -28.86
N PHE A 491 3.01 -1.50 -28.21
CA PHE A 491 2.12 -2.53 -27.68
C PHE A 491 1.27 -2.06 -26.50
N GLY A 492 1.56 -0.87 -25.95
CA GLY A 492 0.89 -0.37 -24.74
C GLY A 492 1.33 -1.05 -23.44
N ILE A 493 2.46 -1.79 -23.47
CA ILE A 493 3.02 -2.47 -22.31
C ILE A 493 3.99 -1.52 -21.62
N LEU A 494 3.48 -0.79 -20.62
CA LEU A 494 4.15 0.29 -19.92
C LEU A 494 4.23 -0.03 -18.42
N ASP A 495 5.40 0.19 -17.81
CA ASP A 495 5.58 0.13 -16.36
C ASP A 495 5.82 1.54 -15.81
N PRO A 496 5.21 1.92 -14.67
CA PRO A 496 5.54 3.19 -14.02
C PRO A 496 7.00 3.19 -13.56
N THR A 497 7.72 4.27 -13.85
CA THR A 497 9.12 4.43 -13.47
C THR A 497 9.31 4.33 -11.96
N LYS A 498 8.42 4.96 -11.19
CA LYS A 498 8.40 4.92 -9.73
C LYS A 498 8.28 3.48 -9.20
N VAL A 499 7.40 2.67 -9.77
CA VAL A 499 7.20 1.26 -9.40
C VAL A 499 8.49 0.45 -9.66
N THR A 500 9.03 0.53 -10.87
CA THR A 500 10.21 -0.25 -11.26
C THR A 500 11.45 0.09 -10.43
N ARG A 501 11.72 1.41 -10.20
CA ARG A 501 12.87 1.82 -9.39
C ARG A 501 12.71 1.48 -7.91
N THR A 502 11.50 1.65 -7.34
CA THR A 502 11.22 1.35 -5.94
C THR A 502 11.35 -0.15 -5.66
N ALA A 503 10.84 -0.99 -6.57
CA ALA A 503 11.01 -2.43 -6.49
C ALA A 503 12.49 -2.84 -6.44
N LEU A 504 13.34 -2.27 -7.31
CA LEU A 504 14.77 -2.54 -7.34
C LEU A 504 15.48 -2.04 -6.07
N GLN A 505 15.17 -0.84 -5.61
CA GLN A 505 15.77 -0.23 -4.41
C GLN A 505 15.42 -1.01 -3.14
N ASN A 506 14.14 -1.35 -2.92
CA ASN A 506 13.69 -2.09 -1.75
C ASN A 506 14.25 -3.52 -1.74
N ALA A 507 14.27 -4.18 -2.91
CA ALA A 507 14.88 -5.50 -3.06
C ALA A 507 16.37 -5.48 -2.69
N ALA A 508 17.13 -4.51 -3.18
CA ALA A 508 18.56 -4.39 -2.91
C ALA A 508 18.84 -4.04 -1.45
N SER A 509 18.04 -3.17 -0.85
CA SER A 509 18.17 -2.78 0.56
C SER A 509 18.09 -4.00 1.49
N ILE A 510 17.02 -4.78 1.37
CA ILE A 510 16.81 -5.97 2.20
C ILE A 510 17.79 -7.09 1.84
N ALA A 511 18.05 -7.33 0.55
CA ALA A 511 19.03 -8.32 0.12
C ALA A 511 20.43 -8.00 0.69
N GLY A 512 20.83 -6.74 0.67
CA GLY A 512 22.11 -6.30 1.24
C GLY A 512 22.23 -6.58 2.74
N LEU A 513 21.16 -6.38 3.52
CA LEU A 513 21.11 -6.73 4.94
C LEU A 513 21.21 -8.24 5.15
N MET A 514 20.48 -9.02 4.36
CA MET A 514 20.50 -10.49 4.46
C MET A 514 21.85 -11.08 4.08
N ILE A 515 22.49 -10.59 3.02
CA ILE A 515 23.82 -11.04 2.56
C ILE A 515 24.88 -10.79 3.63
N THR A 516 24.77 -9.68 4.39
CA THR A 516 25.70 -9.31 5.46
C THR A 516 25.36 -9.93 6.82
N THR A 517 24.28 -10.73 6.92
CA THR A 517 23.89 -11.39 8.17
C THR A 517 24.77 -12.60 8.46
N GLU A 518 25.31 -12.66 9.71
CA GLU A 518 26.14 -13.78 10.19
C GLU A 518 25.41 -14.67 11.20
N ALA A 519 24.53 -14.10 12.01
CA ALA A 519 23.82 -14.84 13.04
C ALA A 519 22.32 -14.53 13.04
N MET A 520 21.52 -15.55 13.39
CA MET A 520 20.08 -15.43 13.60
C MET A 520 19.74 -15.86 15.03
N VAL A 521 18.91 -15.08 15.72
CA VAL A 521 18.52 -15.31 17.11
C VAL A 521 17.01 -15.46 17.19
N ALA A 522 16.54 -16.63 17.62
CA ALA A 522 15.11 -16.92 17.81
C ALA A 522 14.80 -17.35 19.25
N GLU A 523 13.54 -17.34 19.65
CA GLU A 523 13.13 -17.96 20.91
C GLU A 523 13.25 -19.47 20.80
N ALA A 524 13.91 -20.10 21.78
CA ALA A 524 13.99 -21.55 21.87
C ALA A 524 12.57 -22.14 22.03
N PRO A 525 12.31 -23.33 21.45
CA PRO A 525 11.05 -24.02 21.67
C PRO A 525 10.80 -24.21 23.16
N LYS A 526 9.60 -23.87 23.63
CA LYS A 526 9.20 -24.26 24.98
C LYS A 526 9.18 -25.79 25.04
N LYS A 527 9.98 -26.40 25.96
CA LYS A 527 9.81 -27.82 26.28
C LYS A 527 8.39 -27.96 26.81
N GLU A 528 7.54 -28.69 26.12
CA GLU A 528 6.28 -29.14 26.68
C GLU A 528 6.62 -29.92 27.97
N ALA A 529 6.11 -29.44 29.09
CA ALA A 529 6.17 -30.24 30.30
C ALA A 529 5.44 -31.57 30.00
N PRO A 530 6.02 -32.73 30.34
CA PRO A 530 5.33 -33.99 30.15
C PRO A 530 3.96 -33.86 30.80
N ALA A 531 2.91 -34.19 30.06
CA ALA A 531 1.55 -34.20 30.57
C ALA A 531 1.54 -35.01 31.86
N ALA A 532 1.21 -34.36 32.97
CA ALA A 532 1.06 -35.04 34.25
C ALA A 532 -0.02 -36.12 34.04
N GLY A 533 0.42 -37.36 33.99
CA GLY A 533 -0.48 -38.51 33.86
C GLY A 533 -1.50 -38.43 34.98
N HIS A 534 -2.75 -38.28 34.64
CA HIS A 534 -3.86 -38.54 35.54
C HIS A 534 -3.80 -40.04 35.88
N GLY A 535 -3.11 -40.38 37.00
CA GLY A 535 -3.23 -41.65 37.61
C GLY A 535 -4.67 -41.82 38.08
N HIS A 536 -5.43 -42.65 37.39
CA HIS A 536 -6.67 -43.19 37.90
C HIS A 536 -6.31 -44.14 39.04
N ASP A 537 -6.38 -43.62 40.25
CA ASP A 537 -6.37 -44.45 41.48
C ASP A 537 -7.76 -45.07 41.64
N HIS A 538 -7.89 -46.32 41.22
CA HIS A 538 -9.02 -47.19 41.54
C HIS A 538 -8.79 -47.76 42.93
N GLY A 539 -9.07 -46.97 43.95
CA GLY A 539 -9.23 -47.44 45.30
C GLY A 539 -10.62 -48.05 45.53
N GLY A 540 -10.75 -49.37 45.35
CA GLY A 540 -11.91 -50.10 45.83
C GLY A 540 -11.92 -50.11 47.33
N GLY A 541 -13.04 -49.74 47.94
CA GLY A 541 -13.32 -49.89 49.39
C GLY A 541 -14.79 -50.27 49.59
N MET A 542 -15.05 -51.55 49.61
CA MET A 542 -16.29 -52.14 50.13
C MET A 542 -16.38 -51.93 51.65
N GLY A 543 -17.59 -51.65 52.10
CA GLY A 543 -17.91 -52.05 53.51
C GLY A 543 -18.85 -51.09 54.23
N GLY A 544 -20.01 -51.61 54.57
CA GLY A 544 -20.71 -51.32 55.80
C GLY A 544 -22.10 -50.70 55.71
N MET A 545 -23.09 -51.56 55.66
CA MET A 545 -24.44 -51.24 56.15
C MET A 545 -24.36 -50.94 57.68
N ASP A 546 -25.18 -50.00 58.15
CA ASP A 546 -26.18 -50.23 59.16
C ASP A 546 -26.87 -48.94 59.61
N PHE A 547 -28.24 -49.07 59.70
CA PHE A 547 -29.32 -48.25 60.31
C PHE A 547 -29.69 -46.93 59.64
#